data_5927591a38cab0f1694dfcbc4ac7dc93
#
_entry.id   5927591a38cab0f1694dfcbc4ac7dc93
#
_cell.length_a   1.000
_cell.length_b   1.000
_cell.length_c   1.000
_cell.angle_alpha   90.00
_cell.angle_beta   90.00
_cell.angle_gamma   90.00
#
_symmetry.space_group_name_H-M   'P 1'
#
loop_
_entity.id
_entity.type
_entity.pdbx_description
1 polymer ?
#
loop_
_entity_poly.entity_id
_entity_poly.type
_entity_poly.pdbx_seq_one_letter_code
_entity_poly.pdbx_strand_id
1 'polypeptide(L)'
;MGGNVSKDLIIGAADNYGWDHVKTWATSIKKTGFSGDVVLIAYRVTDELVERCQSLGIYVVKVEHDDRGLSINHTLGNIETQAHKLRNFHIWQFLSDNEPYRTVAITDTRDIYFQKNPTVFFDVHQEYDIYFPSEAIRIRDEQWNLNMLSNLFGPFVTEQIQNNVVCNSGTIFGKVNAIKELMLNMYLIAKNFPATGADQPTMNVLNWLCGVKNSTVLNMDAGWACQCATTMEPTRRHLRDDLLEPIPRITQIDNKPCVINSNNEPFVLVHQYDRVPELSHLTKDL
;
A
#
# COMPACT_ATOMS: atom_id res chain seq x y z
N MET A 1 -9.03 33.55 13.85
CA MET A 1 -9.43 32.16 13.96
C MET A 1 -8.49 31.38 13.06
N GLY A 2 -7.43 30.78 13.61
CA GLY A 2 -6.51 29.92 12.86
C GLY A 2 -7.24 28.62 12.53
N GLY A 3 -7.63 28.44 11.29
CA GLY A 3 -8.17 27.17 10.82
C GLY A 3 -7.12 26.07 11.08
N ASN A 4 -7.50 25.04 11.80
CA ASN A 4 -6.70 23.84 11.96
C ASN A 4 -6.45 23.28 10.56
N VAL A 5 -5.26 23.49 10.00
CA VAL A 5 -4.87 22.88 8.72
C VAL A 5 -4.79 21.39 9.00
N SER A 6 -5.75 20.65 8.46
CA SER A 6 -5.76 19.19 8.60
C SER A 6 -4.51 18.62 7.94
N LYS A 7 -3.78 17.78 8.68
CA LYS A 7 -2.52 17.15 8.24
C LYS A 7 -2.77 16.03 7.25
N ASP A 8 -1.74 15.70 6.49
CA ASP A 8 -1.68 14.44 5.74
C ASP A 8 -1.18 13.30 6.63
N LEU A 9 -1.55 12.07 6.29
CA LEU A 9 -1.18 10.88 7.02
C LEU A 9 -0.57 9.82 6.07
N ILE A 10 0.53 9.22 6.49
CA ILE A 10 1.00 7.94 5.95
C ILE A 10 0.77 6.88 7.03
N ILE A 11 0.05 5.82 6.69
CA ILE A 11 -0.25 4.72 7.61
C ILE A 11 0.06 3.38 6.97
N GLY A 12 0.77 2.54 7.69
CA GLY A 12 1.10 1.17 7.28
C GLY A 12 0.90 0.19 8.42
N ALA A 13 1.10 -1.10 8.12
CA ALA A 13 1.01 -2.16 9.12
C ALA A 13 2.23 -3.09 9.06
N ALA A 14 2.63 -3.62 10.21
CA ALA A 14 3.72 -4.57 10.35
C ALA A 14 3.29 -5.75 11.24
N ASP A 15 3.54 -6.97 10.79
CA ASP A 15 3.25 -8.19 11.55
C ASP A 15 4.47 -9.10 11.59
N ASN A 16 4.88 -9.46 12.82
CA ASN A 16 6.06 -10.29 13.06
C ASN A 16 7.37 -9.72 12.46
N TYR A 17 7.49 -8.38 12.50
CA TYR A 17 8.64 -7.65 11.95
C TYR A 17 9.59 -7.16 13.05
N GLY A 18 10.90 -7.19 12.74
CA GLY A 18 11.93 -6.42 13.42
C GLY A 18 12.25 -5.14 12.65
N TRP A 19 13.14 -4.33 13.22
CA TRP A 19 13.53 -3.03 12.65
C TRP A 19 13.99 -3.11 11.19
N ASP A 20 14.78 -4.10 10.83
CA ASP A 20 15.35 -4.22 9.48
C ASP A 20 14.27 -4.36 8.39
N HIS A 21 13.08 -4.85 8.73
CA HIS A 21 11.97 -4.95 7.79
C HIS A 21 11.29 -3.62 7.50
N VAL A 22 11.31 -2.67 8.46
CA VAL A 22 10.57 -1.40 8.38
C VAL A 22 11.50 -0.20 8.20
N LYS A 23 12.79 -0.41 8.46
CA LYS A 23 13.83 0.63 8.44
C LYS A 23 13.77 1.50 7.18
N THR A 24 13.72 0.87 6.01
CA THR A 24 13.72 1.57 4.72
C THR A 24 12.50 2.47 4.56
N TRP A 25 11.31 1.96 4.85
CA TRP A 25 10.07 2.73 4.84
C TRP A 25 10.15 3.92 5.81
N ALA A 26 10.47 3.67 7.06
CA ALA A 26 10.49 4.68 8.11
C ALA A 26 11.50 5.81 7.83
N THR A 27 12.73 5.43 7.46
CA THR A 27 13.82 6.41 7.25
C THR A 27 13.64 7.18 5.94
N SER A 28 13.15 6.52 4.87
CA SER A 28 12.93 7.21 3.60
C SER A 28 11.83 8.26 3.70
N ILE A 29 10.72 8.00 4.38
CA ILE A 29 9.68 9.01 4.62
C ILE A 29 10.29 10.25 5.29
N LYS A 30 11.06 10.05 6.34
CA LYS A 30 11.69 11.17 7.08
C LYS A 30 12.68 11.96 6.21
N LYS A 31 13.46 11.25 5.37
CA LYS A 31 14.42 11.90 4.45
C LYS A 31 13.74 12.75 3.37
N THR A 32 12.47 12.49 3.03
CA THR A 32 11.72 13.34 2.08
C THR A 32 11.28 14.68 2.66
N GLY A 33 11.41 14.88 3.97
CA GLY A 33 10.90 16.08 4.64
C GLY A 33 9.37 16.09 4.79
N PHE A 34 8.71 14.92 4.75
CA PHE A 34 7.28 14.82 5.01
C PHE A 34 6.95 15.34 6.42
N SER A 35 6.05 16.33 6.49
CA SER A 35 5.66 17.01 7.74
C SER A 35 4.34 16.51 8.34
N GLY A 36 3.63 15.63 7.62
CA GLY A 36 2.42 14.96 8.12
C GLY A 36 2.73 13.91 9.19
N ASP A 37 1.68 13.29 9.67
CA ASP A 37 1.81 12.21 10.64
C ASP A 37 2.15 10.88 9.95
N VAL A 38 2.96 10.06 10.61
CA VAL A 38 3.30 8.71 10.15
C VAL A 38 2.91 7.72 11.24
N VAL A 39 2.11 6.72 10.87
CA VAL A 39 1.54 5.75 11.81
C VAL A 39 1.87 4.33 11.37
N LEU A 40 2.25 3.50 12.34
CA LEU A 40 2.47 2.07 12.16
C LEU A 40 1.50 1.28 13.04
N ILE A 41 0.60 0.51 12.42
CA ILE A 41 -0.20 -0.50 13.12
C ILE A 41 0.67 -1.73 13.31
N ALA A 42 0.94 -2.09 14.56
CA ALA A 42 1.97 -3.07 14.90
C ALA A 42 1.41 -4.32 15.55
N TYR A 43 1.61 -5.47 14.91
CA TYR A 43 1.24 -6.80 15.40
C TYR A 43 2.53 -7.58 15.69
N ARG A 44 2.72 -8.08 16.90
CA ARG A 44 3.84 -8.98 17.26
C ARG A 44 5.21 -8.47 16.79
N VAL A 45 5.45 -7.16 16.84
CA VAL A 45 6.73 -6.57 16.45
C VAL A 45 7.72 -6.54 17.63
N THR A 46 9.01 -6.41 17.34
CA THR A 46 10.04 -6.28 18.36
C THR A 46 10.00 -4.91 19.06
N ASP A 47 10.40 -4.85 20.32
CA ASP A 47 10.48 -3.58 21.06
C ASP A 47 11.49 -2.62 20.41
N GLU A 48 12.60 -3.12 19.87
CA GLU A 48 13.57 -2.34 19.09
C GLU A 48 12.90 -1.60 17.92
N LEU A 49 12.01 -2.27 17.18
CA LEU A 49 11.27 -1.63 16.07
C LEU A 49 10.43 -0.46 16.60
N VAL A 50 9.72 -0.67 17.72
CA VAL A 50 8.87 0.36 18.33
C VAL A 50 9.69 1.56 18.76
N GLU A 51 10.78 1.34 19.51
CA GLU A 51 11.65 2.41 20.00
C GLU A 51 12.26 3.22 18.84
N ARG A 52 12.74 2.54 17.79
CA ARG A 52 13.31 3.21 16.62
C ARG A 52 12.27 3.99 15.82
N CYS A 53 11.07 3.44 15.62
CA CYS A 53 9.97 4.17 14.99
C CYS A 53 9.62 5.43 15.78
N GLN A 54 9.46 5.31 17.09
CA GLN A 54 9.15 6.45 17.96
C GLN A 54 10.27 7.50 17.95
N SER A 55 11.53 7.11 17.93
CA SER A 55 12.67 8.03 17.82
C SER A 55 12.67 8.83 16.51
N LEU A 56 12.08 8.29 15.44
CA LEU A 56 11.85 8.97 14.18
C LEU A 56 10.54 9.79 14.16
N GLY A 57 9.80 9.85 15.30
CA GLY A 57 8.50 10.52 15.38
C GLY A 57 7.40 9.80 14.62
N ILE A 58 7.50 8.48 14.48
CA ILE A 58 6.43 7.61 13.94
C ILE A 58 5.59 7.13 15.12
N TYR A 59 4.29 7.34 15.04
CA TYR A 59 3.37 6.85 16.05
C TYR A 59 3.10 5.36 15.85
N VAL A 60 3.34 4.54 16.87
CA VAL A 60 3.16 3.09 16.83
C VAL A 60 1.92 2.71 17.62
N VAL A 61 0.93 2.16 16.93
CA VAL A 61 -0.29 1.58 17.52
C VAL A 61 -0.04 0.08 17.71
N LYS A 62 0.32 -0.33 18.93
CA LYS A 62 0.43 -1.75 19.26
C LYS A 62 -0.98 -2.37 19.35
N VAL A 63 -1.21 -3.38 18.54
CA VAL A 63 -2.43 -4.20 18.64
C VAL A 63 -2.11 -5.37 19.54
N GLU A 64 -2.62 -5.29 20.78
CA GLU A 64 -2.52 -6.39 21.73
C GLU A 64 -3.50 -7.49 21.31
N HIS A 65 -3.04 -8.74 21.31
CA HIS A 65 -3.91 -9.89 21.18
C HIS A 65 -4.72 -10.04 22.47
N ASP A 66 -5.92 -9.51 22.49
CA ASP A 66 -6.90 -10.00 23.42
C ASP A 66 -7.43 -11.35 22.89
N ASP A 67 -7.02 -12.43 23.52
CA ASP A 67 -7.49 -13.79 23.20
C ASP A 67 -9.03 -13.94 23.25
N ARG A 68 -9.75 -12.92 23.69
CA ARG A 68 -11.20 -12.93 23.90
C ARG A 68 -12.01 -12.18 22.85
N GLY A 69 -11.43 -11.26 22.09
CA GLY A 69 -12.22 -10.26 21.37
C GLY A 69 -12.29 -10.41 19.85
N LEU A 70 -11.21 -10.70 19.19
CA LEU A 70 -11.16 -10.77 17.73
C LEU A 70 -11.01 -12.20 17.20
N SER A 71 -11.06 -13.18 18.08
CA SER A 71 -11.02 -14.61 17.76
C SER A 71 -12.34 -15.13 17.18
N ILE A 72 -12.98 -14.38 16.30
CA ILE A 72 -14.18 -14.86 15.63
C ILE A 72 -13.88 -16.08 14.74
N ASN A 73 -12.62 -16.41 14.51
CA ASN A 73 -12.26 -17.56 13.68
C ASN A 73 -10.95 -18.26 14.11
N HIS A 74 -10.86 -18.74 15.35
CA HIS A 74 -9.81 -19.70 15.74
C HIS A 74 -9.80 -21.00 14.92
N THR A 75 -10.84 -21.24 14.13
CA THR A 75 -10.99 -22.44 13.30
C THR A 75 -10.44 -22.31 11.88
N LEU A 76 -10.00 -21.14 11.42
CA LEU A 76 -9.73 -20.90 10.01
C LEU A 76 -8.30 -20.45 9.67
N GLY A 77 -7.29 -20.77 10.46
CA GLY A 77 -5.91 -20.58 10.04
C GLY A 77 -5.03 -19.78 11.00
N ASN A 78 -3.73 -19.82 10.77
CA ASN A 78 -2.69 -19.16 11.52
C ASN A 78 -2.94 -17.66 11.67
N ILE A 79 -2.59 -17.08 12.81
CA ILE A 79 -2.63 -15.64 13.12
C ILE A 79 -1.87 -14.83 12.05
N GLU A 80 -0.80 -15.40 11.47
CA GLU A 80 -0.04 -14.79 10.37
C GLU A 80 -0.88 -14.47 9.13
N THR A 81 -1.94 -15.26 8.88
CA THR A 81 -2.82 -15.04 7.72
C THR A 81 -3.83 -13.91 7.95
N GLN A 82 -3.97 -13.43 9.17
CA GLN A 82 -5.03 -12.47 9.54
C GLN A 82 -4.56 -11.01 9.48
N ALA A 83 -3.27 -10.73 9.64
CA ALA A 83 -2.77 -9.35 9.67
C ALA A 83 -3.10 -8.57 8.39
N HIS A 84 -3.03 -9.18 7.21
CA HIS A 84 -3.42 -8.56 5.94
C HIS A 84 -4.90 -8.15 5.89
N LYS A 85 -5.77 -8.83 6.64
CA LYS A 85 -7.18 -8.48 6.74
C LYS A 85 -7.45 -7.53 7.90
N LEU A 86 -6.84 -7.81 9.06
CA LEU A 86 -7.02 -7.03 10.27
C LEU A 86 -6.46 -5.62 10.15
N ARG A 87 -5.42 -5.41 9.33
CA ARG A 87 -4.88 -4.07 9.08
C ARG A 87 -5.96 -3.10 8.61
N ASN A 88 -6.87 -3.54 7.75
CA ASN A 88 -7.95 -2.71 7.24
C ASN A 88 -8.91 -2.27 8.36
N PHE A 89 -9.23 -3.17 9.29
CA PHE A 89 -10.06 -2.85 10.46
C PHE A 89 -9.36 -1.85 11.39
N HIS A 90 -8.10 -2.09 11.75
CA HIS A 90 -7.40 -1.22 12.69
C HIS A 90 -7.03 0.14 12.07
N ILE A 91 -6.81 0.20 10.75
CA ILE A 91 -6.67 1.48 10.04
C ILE A 91 -8.00 2.24 10.08
N TRP A 92 -9.12 1.58 9.78
CA TRP A 92 -10.45 2.19 9.92
C TRP A 92 -10.71 2.70 11.33
N GLN A 93 -10.39 1.91 12.36
CA GLN A 93 -10.55 2.27 13.75
C GLN A 93 -9.69 3.49 14.09
N PHE A 94 -8.39 3.45 13.75
CA PHE A 94 -7.49 4.58 13.97
C PHE A 94 -8.02 5.87 13.33
N LEU A 95 -8.46 5.80 12.08
CA LEU A 95 -9.02 6.94 11.35
C LEU A 95 -10.36 7.42 11.94
N SER A 96 -11.10 6.56 12.63
CA SER A 96 -12.36 6.92 13.28
C SER A 96 -12.14 7.62 14.62
N ASP A 97 -11.07 7.26 15.33
CA ASP A 97 -10.76 7.77 16.66
C ASP A 97 -9.87 9.03 16.64
N ASN A 98 -9.20 9.29 15.50
CA ASN A 98 -8.15 10.31 15.37
C ASN A 98 -8.41 11.23 14.16
N GLU A 99 -9.43 12.06 14.19
CA GLU A 99 -9.64 13.10 13.17
C GLU A 99 -9.09 14.46 13.61
N PRO A 100 -8.74 15.34 12.66
CA PRO A 100 -8.98 15.32 11.20
C PRO A 100 -7.70 15.21 10.37
N TYR A 101 -7.60 14.21 9.48
CA TYR A 101 -6.62 14.20 8.40
C TYR A 101 -7.24 14.72 7.09
N ARG A 102 -6.43 15.31 6.22
CA ARG A 102 -6.82 15.75 4.88
C ARG A 102 -6.75 14.58 3.90
N THR A 103 -5.55 14.06 3.71
CA THR A 103 -5.22 12.95 2.82
C THR A 103 -4.55 11.84 3.60
N VAL A 104 -4.94 10.62 3.31
CA VAL A 104 -4.37 9.41 3.91
C VAL A 104 -3.76 8.55 2.82
N ALA A 105 -2.50 8.16 2.97
CA ALA A 105 -1.85 7.13 2.18
C ALA A 105 -1.72 5.85 2.99
N ILE A 106 -2.30 4.77 2.48
CA ILE A 106 -2.13 3.41 2.99
C ILE A 106 -0.95 2.78 2.27
N THR A 107 0.06 2.34 3.00
CA THR A 107 1.25 1.75 2.39
C THR A 107 1.64 0.42 3.04
N ASP A 108 2.21 -0.47 2.24
CA ASP A 108 3.02 -1.56 2.79
C ASP A 108 4.25 -0.95 3.48
N THR A 109 4.93 -1.71 4.35
CA THR A 109 6.00 -1.16 5.18
C THR A 109 7.35 -1.86 4.98
N ARG A 110 7.35 -3.08 4.43
CA ARG A 110 8.58 -3.86 4.28
C ARG A 110 9.37 -3.48 3.03
N ASP A 111 8.66 -3.28 1.94
CA ASP A 111 9.23 -3.21 0.59
C ASP A 111 8.88 -1.89 -0.13
N ILE A 112 8.68 -0.83 0.65
CA ILE A 112 8.47 0.53 0.15
C ILE A 112 9.64 1.45 0.52
N TYR A 113 10.00 2.26 -0.46
CA TYR A 113 11.00 3.32 -0.35
C TYR A 113 10.44 4.62 -0.94
N PHE A 114 10.45 5.70 -0.15
CA PHE A 114 10.01 7.02 -0.60
C PHE A 114 11.17 7.80 -1.22
N GLN A 115 10.95 8.36 -2.40
CA GLN A 115 11.92 9.19 -3.11
C GLN A 115 11.60 10.68 -3.02
N LYS A 116 10.31 11.04 -2.87
CA LYS A 116 9.82 12.42 -2.82
C LYS A 116 8.83 12.61 -1.69
N ASN A 117 8.68 13.87 -1.24
CA ASN A 117 7.66 14.24 -0.29
C ASN A 117 6.26 14.05 -0.93
N PRO A 118 5.40 13.19 -0.35
CA PRO A 118 4.09 12.89 -0.93
C PRO A 118 3.11 14.08 -0.89
N THR A 119 3.30 15.05 0.01
CA THR A 119 2.37 16.20 0.15
C THR A 119 2.20 16.94 -1.17
N VAL A 120 3.28 17.15 -1.93
CA VAL A 120 3.22 17.82 -3.22
C VAL A 120 2.34 17.06 -4.21
N PHE A 121 2.42 15.73 -4.19
CA PHE A 121 1.57 14.88 -5.02
C PHE A 121 0.10 14.94 -4.59
N PHE A 122 -0.15 14.91 -3.29
CA PHE A 122 -1.51 15.05 -2.74
C PHE A 122 -2.15 16.39 -3.10
N ASP A 123 -1.38 17.48 -3.10
CA ASP A 123 -1.88 18.83 -3.40
C ASP A 123 -2.43 18.97 -4.82
N VAL A 124 -1.86 18.26 -5.78
CA VAL A 124 -2.31 18.29 -7.19
C VAL A 124 -3.35 17.22 -7.52
N HIS A 125 -3.55 16.22 -6.65
CA HIS A 125 -4.51 15.13 -6.84
C HIS A 125 -5.67 15.25 -5.83
N GLN A 126 -6.56 16.23 -6.06
CA GLN A 126 -7.72 16.51 -5.20
C GLN A 126 -9.07 16.27 -5.90
N GLU A 127 -9.05 15.92 -7.18
CA GLU A 127 -10.26 15.76 -7.99
C GLU A 127 -11.12 14.57 -7.52
N TYR A 128 -10.46 13.46 -7.20
CA TYR A 128 -11.13 12.26 -6.71
C TYR A 128 -10.96 12.07 -5.20
N ASP A 129 -11.83 11.27 -4.62
CA ASP A 129 -11.78 10.97 -3.18
C ASP A 129 -10.86 9.77 -2.89
N ILE A 130 -10.69 8.86 -3.86
CA ILE A 130 -9.76 7.72 -3.78
C ILE A 130 -9.00 7.55 -5.10
N TYR A 131 -7.69 7.28 -4.97
CA TYR A 131 -6.81 6.92 -6.06
C TYR A 131 -6.32 5.49 -5.85
N PHE A 132 -6.63 4.60 -6.80
CA PHE A 132 -6.16 3.22 -6.81
C PHE A 132 -4.95 3.11 -7.74
N PRO A 133 -3.73 2.86 -7.23
CA PRO A 133 -2.54 2.76 -8.07
C PRO A 133 -2.58 1.52 -8.97
N SER A 134 -2.30 1.73 -10.25
CA SER A 134 -2.19 0.66 -11.26
C SER A 134 -0.90 -0.16 -11.05
N GLU A 135 -0.98 -1.47 -11.32
CA GLU A 135 0.19 -2.33 -11.51
C GLU A 135 0.60 -2.44 -13.00
N ALA A 136 0.04 -1.59 -13.86
CA ALA A 136 0.32 -1.54 -15.29
C ALA A 136 0.02 -2.84 -16.06
N ILE A 137 -0.78 -3.76 -15.53
CA ILE A 137 -1.13 -5.04 -16.16
C ILE A 137 -2.59 -5.39 -15.89
N ARG A 138 -3.24 -6.14 -16.81
CA ARG A 138 -4.59 -6.64 -16.56
C ARG A 138 -4.58 -7.82 -15.59
N ILE A 139 -5.69 -7.99 -14.87
CA ILE A 139 -5.85 -9.10 -13.93
C ILE A 139 -5.65 -10.45 -14.63
N ARG A 140 -6.17 -10.64 -15.84
CA ARG A 140 -6.04 -11.90 -16.60
C ARG A 140 -4.60 -12.21 -17.04
N ASP A 141 -3.77 -11.19 -17.20
CA ASP A 141 -2.40 -11.32 -17.71
C ASP A 141 -1.40 -11.51 -16.56
N GLU A 142 -1.86 -11.43 -15.30
CA GLU A 142 -1.07 -11.65 -14.08
C GLU A 142 -1.64 -12.84 -13.27
N GLN A 143 -0.96 -13.97 -13.34
CA GLN A 143 -1.48 -15.27 -12.87
C GLN A 143 -1.84 -15.28 -11.37
N TRP A 144 -1.06 -14.61 -10.51
CA TRP A 144 -1.36 -14.58 -9.08
C TRP A 144 -2.68 -13.84 -8.80
N ASN A 145 -2.86 -12.67 -9.40
CA ASN A 145 -4.09 -11.88 -9.25
C ASN A 145 -5.30 -12.62 -9.82
N LEU A 146 -5.16 -13.22 -11.00
CA LEU A 146 -6.24 -14.01 -11.62
C LEU A 146 -6.66 -15.20 -10.74
N ASN A 147 -5.68 -15.96 -10.23
CA ASN A 147 -5.94 -17.11 -9.36
C ASN A 147 -6.58 -16.69 -8.04
N MET A 148 -6.04 -15.65 -7.39
CA MET A 148 -6.59 -15.16 -6.12
C MET A 148 -8.03 -14.66 -6.28
N LEU A 149 -8.30 -13.90 -7.35
CA LEU A 149 -9.65 -13.44 -7.65
C LEU A 149 -10.61 -14.61 -7.87
N SER A 150 -10.22 -15.57 -8.71
CA SER A 150 -11.05 -16.76 -9.03
C SER A 150 -11.30 -17.65 -7.82
N ASN A 151 -10.28 -17.86 -6.98
CA ASN A 151 -10.40 -18.70 -5.80
C ASN A 151 -11.28 -18.06 -4.70
N LEU A 152 -11.27 -16.74 -4.57
CA LEU A 152 -12.01 -16.05 -3.52
C LEU A 152 -13.44 -15.67 -3.94
N PHE A 153 -13.63 -15.25 -5.18
CA PHE A 153 -14.90 -14.70 -5.65
C PHE A 153 -15.59 -15.56 -6.73
N GLY A 154 -14.90 -16.60 -7.21
CA GLY A 154 -15.41 -17.52 -8.19
C GLY A 154 -15.32 -17.03 -9.65
N PRO A 155 -15.63 -17.92 -10.61
CA PRO A 155 -15.42 -17.63 -12.03
C PRO A 155 -16.31 -16.50 -12.56
N PHE A 156 -17.53 -16.37 -12.06
CA PHE A 156 -18.46 -15.35 -12.53
C PHE A 156 -17.93 -13.93 -12.25
N VAL A 157 -17.46 -13.65 -11.02
CA VAL A 157 -16.87 -12.34 -10.67
C VAL A 157 -15.57 -12.11 -11.44
N THR A 158 -14.76 -13.15 -11.58
CA THR A 158 -13.51 -13.10 -12.34
C THR A 158 -13.76 -12.67 -13.79
N GLU A 159 -14.74 -13.26 -14.46
CA GLU A 159 -15.10 -12.96 -15.86
C GLU A 159 -15.49 -11.48 -16.03
N GLN A 160 -16.18 -10.91 -15.04
CA GLN A 160 -16.63 -9.51 -15.10
C GLN A 160 -15.47 -8.51 -15.06
N ILE A 161 -14.40 -8.79 -14.31
CA ILE A 161 -13.35 -7.80 -14.04
C ILE A 161 -11.95 -8.18 -14.52
N GLN A 162 -11.71 -9.38 -15.02
CA GLN A 162 -10.37 -9.86 -15.42
C GLN A 162 -9.70 -9.02 -16.52
N ASN A 163 -10.47 -8.28 -17.31
CA ASN A 163 -9.95 -7.39 -18.35
C ASN A 163 -9.49 -6.02 -17.82
N ASN A 164 -9.83 -5.69 -16.58
CA ASN A 164 -9.42 -4.44 -15.95
C ASN A 164 -7.98 -4.54 -15.43
N VAL A 165 -7.36 -3.38 -15.24
CA VAL A 165 -6.01 -3.29 -14.66
C VAL A 165 -6.01 -3.72 -13.21
N VAL A 166 -4.93 -4.36 -12.76
CA VAL A 166 -4.70 -4.67 -11.35
C VAL A 166 -4.47 -3.37 -10.59
N CYS A 167 -5.27 -3.12 -9.56
CA CYS A 167 -5.03 -2.06 -8.59
C CYS A 167 -4.26 -2.62 -7.40
N ASN A 168 -3.20 -1.94 -6.99
CA ASN A 168 -2.33 -2.35 -5.89
C ASN A 168 -2.87 -1.89 -4.54
N SER A 169 -3.03 -2.83 -3.59
CA SER A 169 -3.57 -2.54 -2.24
C SER A 169 -2.54 -2.00 -1.25
N GLY A 170 -1.27 -2.05 -1.59
CA GLY A 170 -0.16 -1.62 -0.72
C GLY A 170 0.27 -0.17 -0.92
N THR A 171 -0.42 0.63 -1.77
CA THR A 171 -0.01 1.99 -2.10
C THR A 171 -1.18 2.94 -2.41
N ILE A 172 -2.33 2.75 -1.76
CA ILE A 172 -3.56 3.53 -1.98
C ILE A 172 -3.45 4.89 -1.30
N PHE A 173 -4.08 5.93 -1.87
CA PHE A 173 -4.27 7.19 -1.15
C PHE A 173 -5.61 7.85 -1.50
N GLY A 174 -6.05 8.75 -0.63
CA GLY A 174 -7.30 9.49 -0.83
C GLY A 174 -7.71 10.34 0.35
N LYS A 175 -8.88 10.96 0.27
CA LYS A 175 -9.47 11.73 1.36
C LYS A 175 -9.86 10.81 2.52
N VAL A 176 -9.66 11.27 3.75
CA VAL A 176 -9.82 10.46 4.96
C VAL A 176 -11.15 9.70 5.05
N ASN A 177 -12.27 10.35 4.74
CA ASN A 177 -13.59 9.72 4.87
C ASN A 177 -13.78 8.58 3.86
N ALA A 178 -13.30 8.76 2.63
CA ALA A 178 -13.40 7.74 1.59
C ALA A 178 -12.46 6.55 1.87
N ILE A 179 -11.23 6.82 2.33
CA ILE A 179 -10.30 5.78 2.77
C ILE A 179 -10.86 5.00 3.96
N LYS A 180 -11.47 5.68 4.93
CA LYS A 180 -12.10 5.04 6.09
C LYS A 180 -13.22 4.08 5.66
N GLU A 181 -14.10 4.51 4.76
CA GLU A 181 -15.15 3.65 4.21
C GLU A 181 -14.58 2.46 3.44
N LEU A 182 -13.57 2.68 2.59
CA LEU A 182 -12.90 1.62 1.85
C LEU A 182 -12.29 0.57 2.78
N MET A 183 -11.57 0.99 3.82
CA MET A 183 -10.91 0.07 4.77
C MET A 183 -11.93 -0.81 5.49
N LEU A 184 -13.05 -0.24 5.94
CA LEU A 184 -14.11 -1.02 6.58
C LEU A 184 -14.72 -2.05 5.61
N ASN A 185 -15.02 -1.64 4.38
CA ASN A 185 -15.60 -2.54 3.37
C ASN A 185 -14.62 -3.66 2.99
N MET A 186 -13.34 -3.36 2.81
CA MET A 186 -12.31 -4.36 2.57
C MET A 186 -12.25 -5.38 3.72
N TYR A 187 -12.28 -4.93 4.97
CA TYR A 187 -12.30 -5.82 6.12
C TYR A 187 -13.54 -6.71 6.14
N LEU A 188 -14.74 -6.12 6.00
CA LEU A 188 -16.01 -6.86 6.08
C LEU A 188 -16.12 -7.97 5.03
N ILE A 189 -15.55 -7.77 3.85
CA ILE A 189 -15.52 -8.76 2.78
C ILE A 189 -14.41 -9.78 3.03
N ALA A 190 -13.17 -9.31 3.25
CA ALA A 190 -11.99 -10.17 3.32
C ALA A 190 -11.96 -11.07 4.57
N LYS A 191 -12.58 -10.66 5.69
CA LYS A 191 -12.51 -11.37 6.98
C LYS A 191 -12.95 -12.83 6.92
N ASN A 192 -13.84 -13.17 6.00
CA ASN A 192 -14.41 -14.51 5.89
C ASN A 192 -13.61 -15.42 4.94
N PHE A 193 -12.63 -14.89 4.22
CA PHE A 193 -11.80 -15.71 3.34
C PHE A 193 -10.66 -16.38 4.12
N PRO A 194 -10.40 -17.67 3.89
CA PRO A 194 -9.31 -18.37 4.57
C PRO A 194 -7.91 -17.97 4.05
N ALA A 195 -7.83 -17.44 2.83
CA ALA A 195 -6.56 -17.15 2.17
C ALA A 195 -5.83 -15.92 2.75
N THR A 196 -4.50 -15.97 2.73
CA THR A 196 -3.63 -14.79 2.85
C THR A 196 -3.71 -13.95 1.58
N GLY A 197 -3.55 -12.63 1.68
CA GLY A 197 -3.56 -11.74 0.52
C GLY A 197 -4.95 -11.54 -0.10
N ALA A 198 -6.02 -11.71 0.69
CA ALA A 198 -7.38 -11.46 0.24
C ALA A 198 -7.71 -9.98 0.07
N ASP A 199 -6.87 -9.08 0.55
CA ASP A 199 -7.04 -7.63 0.51
C ASP A 199 -7.00 -7.08 -0.93
N GLN A 200 -6.00 -7.43 -1.72
CA GLN A 200 -5.88 -6.94 -3.10
C GLN A 200 -7.02 -7.39 -4.02
N PRO A 201 -7.40 -8.67 -4.11
CA PRO A 201 -8.57 -9.07 -4.89
C PRO A 201 -9.87 -8.45 -4.36
N THR A 202 -10.04 -8.31 -3.04
CA THR A 202 -11.21 -7.64 -2.47
C THR A 202 -11.29 -6.18 -2.90
N MET A 203 -10.18 -5.46 -2.86
CA MET A 203 -10.12 -4.07 -3.31
C MET A 203 -10.44 -3.96 -4.81
N ASN A 204 -9.90 -4.85 -5.64
CA ASN A 204 -10.19 -4.86 -7.06
C ASN A 204 -11.68 -5.13 -7.35
N VAL A 205 -12.33 -6.04 -6.60
CA VAL A 205 -13.78 -6.26 -6.71
C VAL A 205 -14.56 -5.01 -6.29
N LEU A 206 -14.19 -4.38 -5.17
CA LEU A 206 -14.83 -3.13 -4.74
C LEU A 206 -14.71 -2.04 -5.79
N ASN A 207 -13.53 -1.84 -6.35
CA ASN A 207 -13.30 -0.82 -7.36
C ASN A 207 -14.04 -1.10 -8.68
N TRP A 208 -13.86 -2.31 -9.24
CA TRP A 208 -14.30 -2.61 -10.59
C TRP A 208 -15.74 -3.10 -10.72
N LEU A 209 -16.27 -3.75 -9.69
CA LEU A 209 -17.61 -4.34 -9.74
C LEU A 209 -18.62 -3.58 -8.87
N CYS A 210 -18.22 -3.18 -7.64
CA CYS A 210 -19.15 -2.51 -6.73
C CYS A 210 -19.21 -0.99 -6.97
N GLY A 211 -18.20 -0.42 -7.62
CA GLY A 211 -18.15 1.01 -7.96
C GLY A 211 -17.93 1.90 -6.73
N VAL A 212 -16.70 2.07 -6.30
CA VAL A 212 -16.34 3.06 -5.26
C VAL A 212 -16.62 4.46 -5.78
N LYS A 213 -17.44 5.21 -5.05
CA LYS A 213 -17.83 6.56 -5.48
C LYS A 213 -16.63 7.49 -5.55
N ASN A 214 -16.65 8.36 -6.56
CA ASN A 214 -15.65 9.40 -6.79
C ASN A 214 -14.20 8.90 -6.67
N SER A 215 -13.92 7.76 -7.30
CA SER A 215 -12.60 7.15 -7.34
C SER A 215 -12.06 7.08 -8.76
N THR A 216 -10.74 6.94 -8.88
CA THR A 216 -10.08 6.73 -10.16
C THR A 216 -8.93 5.72 -10.01
N VAL A 217 -8.58 5.08 -11.11
CA VAL A 217 -7.34 4.32 -11.20
C VAL A 217 -6.25 5.27 -11.68
N LEU A 218 -5.20 5.37 -10.87
CA LEU A 218 -4.05 6.20 -11.17
C LEU A 218 -3.02 5.36 -11.93
N ASN A 219 -2.75 5.74 -13.15
CA ASN A 219 -1.69 5.11 -13.93
C ASN A 219 -0.35 5.21 -13.17
N MET A 220 0.44 4.16 -13.25
CA MET A 220 1.78 4.14 -12.63
C MET A 220 2.62 5.31 -13.15
N ASP A 221 2.53 5.60 -14.46
CA ASP A 221 3.30 6.68 -15.11
C ASP A 221 2.91 8.10 -14.63
N ALA A 222 1.83 8.25 -13.86
CA ALA A 222 1.53 9.50 -13.15
C ALA A 222 2.54 9.82 -12.03
N GLY A 223 3.40 8.86 -11.66
CA GLY A 223 4.53 9.09 -10.77
C GLY A 223 4.26 8.94 -9.28
N TRP A 224 3.10 8.38 -8.88
CA TRP A 224 2.83 8.07 -7.47
C TRP A 224 3.67 6.89 -6.99
N ALA A 225 3.44 5.71 -7.54
CA ALA A 225 4.04 4.46 -7.08
C ALA A 225 4.61 3.66 -8.26
N CYS A 226 5.90 3.35 -8.23
CA CYS A 226 6.48 2.36 -9.12
C CYS A 226 6.19 0.96 -8.58
N GLN A 227 5.55 0.10 -9.37
CA GLN A 227 5.24 -1.29 -9.01
C GLN A 227 6.32 -2.22 -9.57
N CYS A 228 7.42 -2.42 -8.83
CA CYS A 228 8.61 -3.11 -9.32
C CYS A 228 8.37 -4.59 -9.62
N ALA A 229 7.55 -5.30 -8.83
CA ALA A 229 7.31 -6.71 -9.05
C ALA A 229 6.71 -7.00 -10.42
N THR A 230 5.83 -6.14 -10.91
CA THR A 230 5.19 -6.34 -12.21
C THR A 230 6.08 -5.85 -13.34
N THR A 231 6.80 -4.75 -13.15
CA THR A 231 7.46 -4.04 -14.26
C THR A 231 8.96 -4.27 -14.35
N MET A 232 9.67 -4.42 -13.23
CA MET A 232 11.13 -4.41 -13.18
C MET A 232 11.75 -5.72 -12.70
N GLU A 233 11.01 -6.58 -12.00
CA GLU A 233 11.52 -7.84 -11.46
C GLU A 233 12.10 -8.72 -12.58
N PRO A 234 13.39 -9.15 -12.50
CA PRO A 234 14.05 -9.90 -13.57
C PRO A 234 13.41 -11.27 -13.86
N THR A 235 12.81 -11.90 -12.86
CA THR A 235 12.18 -13.24 -12.99
C THR A 235 10.82 -13.15 -13.68
N ARG A 236 10.23 -11.96 -13.77
CA ARG A 236 8.90 -11.71 -14.35
C ARG A 236 8.94 -11.00 -15.70
N ARG A 237 10.07 -11.08 -16.42
CA ARG A 237 10.24 -10.46 -17.76
C ARG A 237 9.20 -10.88 -18.78
N HIS A 238 8.60 -12.07 -18.63
CA HIS A 238 7.53 -12.55 -19.50
C HIS A 238 6.24 -11.71 -19.44
N LEU A 239 6.04 -10.88 -18.40
CA LEU A 239 4.90 -9.98 -18.30
C LEU A 239 5.06 -8.69 -19.11
N ARG A 240 6.27 -8.41 -19.62
CA ARG A 240 6.57 -7.10 -20.23
C ARG A 240 5.79 -6.81 -21.50
N ASP A 241 5.46 -7.85 -22.25
CA ASP A 241 4.68 -7.73 -23.50
C ASP A 241 3.19 -7.43 -23.21
N ASP A 242 2.72 -7.70 -22.00
CA ASP A 242 1.34 -7.48 -21.56
C ASP A 242 1.17 -6.17 -20.75
N LEU A 243 2.27 -5.44 -20.51
CA LEU A 243 2.21 -4.18 -19.77
C LEU A 243 1.43 -3.13 -20.55
N LEU A 244 0.58 -2.41 -19.85
CA LEU A 244 -0.27 -1.33 -20.39
C LEU A 244 0.41 0.04 -20.33
N GLU A 245 1.51 0.15 -19.61
CA GLU A 245 2.20 1.39 -19.30
C GLU A 245 3.72 1.22 -19.51
N PRO A 246 4.46 2.32 -19.73
CA PRO A 246 5.90 2.26 -19.92
C PRO A 246 6.64 1.66 -18.72
N ILE A 247 7.71 0.91 -19.02
CA ILE A 247 8.57 0.32 -17.97
C ILE A 247 9.39 1.45 -17.31
N PRO A 248 9.36 1.56 -15.97
CA PRO A 248 10.19 2.52 -15.24
C PRO A 248 11.69 2.29 -15.47
N ARG A 249 12.47 3.32 -15.24
CA ARG A 249 13.93 3.27 -15.43
C ARG A 249 14.65 3.67 -14.15
N ILE A 250 15.82 3.08 -13.93
CA ILE A 250 16.74 3.49 -12.87
C ILE A 250 17.73 4.50 -13.48
N THR A 251 17.91 5.63 -12.82
CA THR A 251 18.87 6.68 -13.18
C THR A 251 19.62 7.16 -11.94
N GLN A 252 20.53 8.10 -12.12
CA GLN A 252 21.23 8.78 -11.02
C GLN A 252 20.72 10.24 -10.95
N ILE A 253 20.27 10.64 -9.77
CA ILE A 253 19.95 12.04 -9.45
C ILE A 253 20.77 12.41 -8.21
N ASP A 254 21.59 13.46 -8.29
CA ASP A 254 22.50 13.87 -7.23
C ASP A 254 23.41 12.73 -6.72
N ASN A 255 23.90 11.91 -7.65
CA ASN A 255 24.70 10.70 -7.38
C ASN A 255 23.98 9.63 -6.55
N LYS A 256 22.65 9.67 -6.48
CA LYS A 256 21.82 8.64 -5.83
C LYS A 256 20.96 7.95 -6.89
N PRO A 257 20.86 6.62 -6.84
CA PRO A 257 19.94 5.91 -7.71
C PRO A 257 18.51 6.36 -7.46
N CYS A 258 17.77 6.55 -8.55
CA CYS A 258 16.40 7.03 -8.53
C CYS A 258 15.59 6.29 -9.59
N VAL A 259 14.37 5.87 -9.25
CA VAL A 259 13.43 5.27 -10.20
C VAL A 259 12.56 6.37 -10.79
N ILE A 260 12.54 6.46 -12.11
CA ILE A 260 11.82 7.50 -12.86
C ILE A 260 10.77 6.89 -13.81
N ASN A 261 9.71 7.66 -14.06
CA ASN A 261 8.68 7.37 -15.06
C ASN A 261 9.12 7.71 -16.50
N SER A 262 8.22 7.57 -17.47
CA SER A 262 8.49 7.88 -18.87
C SER A 262 8.78 9.37 -19.13
N ASN A 263 8.26 10.25 -18.27
CA ASN A 263 8.49 11.70 -18.32
C ASN A 263 9.81 12.13 -17.68
N ASN A 264 10.67 11.20 -17.27
CA ASN A 264 11.91 11.43 -16.52
C ASN A 264 11.71 12.03 -15.13
N GLU A 265 10.54 11.83 -14.52
CA GLU A 265 10.23 12.30 -13.20
C GLU A 265 10.37 11.18 -12.17
N PRO A 266 10.98 11.44 -10.98
CA PRO A 266 11.01 10.47 -9.91
C PRO A 266 9.61 10.12 -9.43
N PHE A 267 9.36 8.84 -9.19
CA PHE A 267 8.19 8.40 -8.45
C PHE A 267 8.20 8.95 -7.02
N VAL A 268 7.03 9.15 -6.43
CA VAL A 268 6.94 9.51 -5.01
C VAL A 268 7.46 8.36 -4.16
N LEU A 269 7.04 7.13 -4.47
CA LEU A 269 7.51 5.93 -3.81
C LEU A 269 7.80 4.78 -4.78
N VAL A 270 8.65 3.87 -4.35
CA VAL A 270 8.98 2.64 -5.07
C VAL A 270 8.54 1.46 -4.22
N HIS A 271 7.64 0.65 -4.75
CA HIS A 271 7.10 -0.53 -4.10
C HIS A 271 7.78 -1.80 -4.61
N GLN A 272 8.00 -2.76 -3.72
CA GLN A 272 8.67 -4.03 -4.00
C GLN A 272 10.08 -3.84 -4.59
N TYR A 273 10.79 -2.83 -4.09
CA TYR A 273 12.15 -2.50 -4.51
C TYR A 273 13.14 -3.64 -4.24
N ASP A 274 12.86 -4.46 -3.23
CA ASP A 274 13.66 -5.62 -2.82
C ASP A 274 13.72 -6.72 -3.88
N ARG A 275 12.82 -6.72 -4.86
CA ARG A 275 12.78 -7.65 -5.98
C ARG A 275 13.66 -7.24 -7.16
N VAL A 276 14.23 -6.05 -7.11
CA VAL A 276 15.12 -5.51 -8.14
C VAL A 276 16.53 -5.40 -7.56
N PRO A 277 17.49 -6.24 -8.00
CA PRO A 277 18.83 -6.29 -7.40
C PRO A 277 19.53 -4.94 -7.34
N GLU A 278 19.37 -4.10 -8.37
CA GLU A 278 19.95 -2.76 -8.45
C GLU A 278 19.39 -1.83 -7.38
N LEU A 279 18.12 -2.01 -6.98
CA LEU A 279 17.45 -1.21 -5.95
C LEU A 279 17.70 -1.75 -4.54
N SER A 280 17.94 -3.03 -4.38
CA SER A 280 18.20 -3.64 -3.09
C SER A 280 19.46 -3.09 -2.40
N HIS A 281 20.39 -2.52 -3.16
CA HIS A 281 21.57 -1.85 -2.63
C HIS A 281 21.29 -0.46 -2.06
N LEU A 282 20.21 0.20 -2.50
CA LEU A 282 19.84 1.55 -2.05
C LEU A 282 19.51 1.65 -0.57
N THR A 283 19.13 0.53 0.01
CA THR A 283 18.65 0.47 1.40
C THR A 283 19.76 0.24 2.41
N LYS A 284 20.98 -0.10 1.95
CA LYS A 284 22.12 -0.35 2.84
C LYS A 284 22.62 0.92 3.52
N ASP A 285 22.41 2.09 2.88
CA ASP A 285 22.87 3.40 3.37
C ASP A 285 21.74 4.23 4.02
N LEU A 286 20.57 3.62 4.22
CA LEU A 286 19.45 4.19 4.96
C LEU A 286 19.48 3.72 6.40
#